data_4d2c0b73fbbff0401e481f8cb8afb5e2
#
_entry.id   4d2c0b73fbbff0401e481f8cb8afb5e2
#
_cell.length_a   1.000
_cell.length_b   1.000
_cell.length_c   1.000
_cell.angle_alpha   90.00
_cell.angle_beta   90.00
_cell.angle_gamma   90.00
#
_symmetry.space_group_name_H-M   'P 1'
#
loop_
_entity.id
_entity.type
_entity.pdbx_description
1 polymer ?
#
loop_
_entity_poly.entity_id
_entity_poly.type
_entity_poly.pdbx_seq_one_letter_code
_entity_poly.pdbx_strand_id
1 'polypeptide(L)'
;MITREVLDHGLRLATEAMPHVRSVSIGVWLTRGSRHEPDAHAGIAHFVEHMLFKGTTSRSAEAIAQEVDSIGGQLDAFTSKEYAGYYIKVLDEHLPLAVDLLGDLVTSPAFATADIEREKKVILEEIKMVEDTPDDLVHELFTQRYWDRHPLGRPILGTPDTVEALDAGTLRDYFAGAYVAPSFIVTAAGNLDHRRLRDLVAARFATVPAVGEPYVESPPTPTPGLLLRSKDLEQSHVCLGTQAYAQMHRDRFTAYVLNTILGGSMSSRLFQNIRERRGLAYAVFSGLAMYRDAGLLSVYAGCAAENVPQVVDLVVEELGGLAASPVPDTELRRAKDHLKGNLMLSLESTSSRMTHLARQDIYFDRYYSFDETLASIEAVTAADVHRVARDLFRDGTLAGTVIGEGVEDAIDGSRLRLA
;
A
#
# COMPACT_ATOMS: atom_id res chain seq x y z
N MET A 1 22.66 -11.35 7.49
CA MET A 1 23.19 -10.07 8.07
C MET A 1 22.70 -8.94 7.19
N ILE A 2 22.11 -7.91 7.78
CA ILE A 2 21.64 -6.73 7.06
C ILE A 2 22.76 -5.70 7.01
N THR A 3 23.00 -5.14 5.82
CA THR A 3 23.96 -4.06 5.60
C THR A 3 23.26 -2.89 4.93
N ARG A 4 23.57 -1.68 5.35
CA ARG A 4 22.96 -0.44 4.89
C ARG A 4 24.05 0.59 4.57
N GLU A 5 23.92 1.30 3.45
CA GLU A 5 24.89 2.27 2.98
C GLU A 5 24.16 3.40 2.21
N VAL A 6 24.73 4.61 2.23
CA VAL A 6 24.32 5.72 1.37
C VAL A 6 25.46 6.01 0.41
N LEU A 7 25.18 5.96 -0.88
CA LEU A 7 26.17 6.24 -1.93
C LEU A 7 26.40 7.76 -2.07
N ASP A 8 27.52 8.14 -2.68
CA ASP A 8 28.03 9.53 -2.75
C ASP A 8 27.00 10.57 -3.25
N HIS A 9 26.04 10.15 -4.09
CA HIS A 9 25.01 11.04 -4.65
C HIS A 9 23.65 10.94 -3.95
N GLY A 10 23.61 10.24 -2.77
CA GLY A 10 22.42 10.21 -1.91
C GLY A 10 21.51 9.00 -2.12
N LEU A 11 21.78 8.09 -3.08
CA LEU A 11 21.06 6.83 -3.23
C LEU A 11 21.31 5.95 -2.01
N ARG A 12 20.25 5.36 -1.45
CA ARG A 12 20.31 4.45 -0.30
C ARG A 12 20.32 3.00 -0.77
N LEU A 13 21.20 2.18 -0.19
CA LEU A 13 21.30 0.76 -0.47
C LEU A 13 21.17 -0.05 0.81
N ALA A 14 20.25 -1.03 0.83
CA ALA A 14 20.11 -1.97 1.94
C ALA A 14 20.05 -3.41 1.43
N THR A 15 20.79 -4.32 2.06
CA THR A 15 20.85 -5.72 1.65
C THR A 15 20.73 -6.68 2.82
N GLU A 16 20.14 -7.85 2.55
CA GLU A 16 20.14 -8.98 3.48
C GLU A 16 20.66 -10.24 2.79
N ALA A 17 21.86 -10.69 3.21
CA ALA A 17 22.46 -11.91 2.69
C ALA A 17 21.78 -13.16 3.27
N MET A 18 21.29 -14.03 2.39
CA MET A 18 20.64 -15.31 2.69
C MET A 18 21.35 -16.45 1.91
N PRO A 19 22.51 -16.96 2.37
CA PRO A 19 23.34 -17.88 1.59
C PRO A 19 22.74 -19.29 1.42
N HIS A 20 21.64 -19.57 2.11
CA HIS A 20 20.97 -20.88 2.06
C HIS A 20 19.93 -20.99 0.92
N VAL A 21 19.64 -19.90 0.21
CA VAL A 21 18.75 -19.88 -0.96
C VAL A 21 19.53 -19.71 -2.24
N ARG A 22 18.91 -20.03 -3.40
CA ARG A 22 19.50 -19.86 -4.74
C ARG A 22 18.87 -18.72 -5.52
N SER A 23 18.05 -17.90 -4.87
CA SER A 23 17.39 -16.75 -5.48
C SER A 23 17.85 -15.45 -4.84
N VAL A 24 17.71 -14.36 -5.61
CA VAL A 24 17.84 -12.98 -5.13
C VAL A 24 16.62 -12.20 -5.60
N SER A 25 16.01 -11.47 -4.69
CA SER A 25 15.04 -10.41 -5.01
C SER A 25 15.74 -9.07 -4.84
N ILE A 26 15.67 -8.24 -5.86
CA ILE A 26 16.18 -6.85 -5.84
C ILE A 26 15.08 -5.89 -6.28
N GLY A 27 14.98 -4.75 -5.61
CA GLY A 27 14.02 -3.70 -5.92
C GLY A 27 14.65 -2.31 -5.88
N VAL A 28 14.17 -1.45 -6.76
CA VAL A 28 14.42 -0.01 -6.77
C VAL A 28 13.12 0.66 -6.34
N TRP A 29 13.18 1.42 -5.26
CA TRP A 29 12.01 2.08 -4.66
C TRP A 29 12.18 3.59 -4.82
N LEU A 30 11.17 4.22 -5.39
CA LEU A 30 11.07 5.66 -5.49
C LEU A 30 10.25 6.16 -4.29
N THR A 31 10.79 7.05 -3.48
CA THR A 31 10.10 7.62 -2.31
C THR A 31 9.11 8.72 -2.70
N ARG A 32 8.46 8.55 -3.83
CA ARG A 32 7.36 9.35 -4.35
C ARG A 32 6.30 8.45 -4.93
N GLY A 33 5.04 8.72 -4.59
CA GLY A 33 3.87 8.03 -5.10
C GLY A 33 2.78 9.03 -5.45
N SER A 34 1.55 8.58 -5.64
CA SER A 34 0.42 9.42 -6.09
C SER A 34 0.09 10.57 -5.15
N ARG A 35 0.47 10.48 -3.87
CA ARG A 35 0.33 11.58 -2.90
C ARG A 35 1.11 12.84 -3.29
N HIS A 36 2.23 12.67 -4.03
CA HIS A 36 3.18 13.73 -4.34
C HIS A 36 2.92 14.38 -5.71
N GLU A 37 1.86 13.97 -6.40
CA GLU A 37 1.48 14.50 -7.71
C GLU A 37 0.82 15.88 -7.59
N PRO A 38 1.06 16.80 -8.53
CA PRO A 38 0.21 17.98 -8.68
C PRO A 38 -1.24 17.58 -8.97
N ASP A 39 -2.21 18.34 -8.46
CA ASP A 39 -3.63 18.05 -8.64
C ASP A 39 -4.04 17.89 -10.12
N ALA A 40 -3.50 18.76 -10.97
CA ALA A 40 -3.76 18.73 -12.41
C ALA A 40 -3.17 17.50 -13.14
N HIS A 41 -2.24 16.78 -12.50
CA HIS A 41 -1.52 15.64 -13.08
C HIS A 41 -1.77 14.35 -12.27
N ALA A 42 -2.91 14.26 -11.59
CA ALA A 42 -3.25 13.05 -10.84
C ALA A 42 -3.24 11.82 -11.75
N GLY A 43 -2.55 10.75 -11.33
CA GLY A 43 -2.31 9.54 -12.11
C GLY A 43 -0.95 9.50 -12.83
N ILE A 44 -0.16 10.59 -12.77
CA ILE A 44 1.10 10.66 -13.50
C ILE A 44 2.14 9.65 -12.99
N ALA A 45 2.19 9.38 -11.69
CA ALA A 45 3.12 8.39 -11.13
C ALA A 45 2.84 6.98 -11.67
N HIS A 46 1.57 6.60 -11.73
CA HIS A 46 1.13 5.34 -12.30
C HIS A 46 1.37 5.29 -13.82
N PHE A 47 1.09 6.37 -14.53
CA PHE A 47 1.37 6.44 -15.97
C PHE A 47 2.88 6.27 -16.26
N VAL A 48 3.74 6.94 -15.48
CA VAL A 48 5.19 6.75 -15.62
C VAL A 48 5.59 5.31 -15.35
N GLU A 49 5.02 4.64 -14.35
CA GLU A 49 5.25 3.21 -14.12
C GLU A 49 5.00 2.40 -15.39
N HIS A 50 3.84 2.54 -16.05
CA HIS A 50 3.55 1.88 -17.34
C HIS A 50 4.61 2.17 -18.38
N MET A 51 5.00 3.43 -18.51
CA MET A 51 5.97 3.85 -19.53
C MET A 51 7.36 3.27 -19.34
N LEU A 52 7.79 2.96 -18.11
CA LEU A 52 9.09 2.33 -17.87
C LEU A 52 9.20 0.95 -18.53
N PHE A 53 8.08 0.24 -18.70
CA PHE A 53 8.04 -1.08 -19.36
C PHE A 53 7.83 -1.01 -20.89
N LYS A 54 7.61 0.18 -21.46
CA LYS A 54 7.42 0.35 -22.92
C LYS A 54 8.72 0.58 -23.70
N GLY A 55 9.84 0.42 -23.04
CA GLY A 55 11.19 0.49 -23.58
C GLY A 55 12.02 1.60 -23.00
N THR A 56 13.31 1.43 -23.13
CA THR A 56 14.36 2.36 -22.72
C THR A 56 15.10 2.87 -23.94
N THR A 57 16.11 3.71 -23.73
CA THR A 57 17.00 4.15 -24.82
C THR A 57 17.84 3.02 -25.40
N SER A 58 17.98 1.88 -24.70
CA SER A 58 18.80 0.76 -25.08
C SER A 58 18.02 -0.54 -25.38
N ARG A 59 16.78 -0.67 -24.89
CA ARG A 59 15.95 -1.87 -25.02
C ARG A 59 14.54 -1.54 -25.48
N SER A 60 13.99 -2.32 -26.40
CA SER A 60 12.55 -2.30 -26.67
C SER A 60 11.77 -3.03 -25.57
N ALA A 61 10.47 -2.79 -25.47
CA ALA A 61 9.57 -3.53 -24.57
C ALA A 61 9.66 -5.06 -24.76
N GLU A 62 9.76 -5.51 -26.03
CA GLU A 62 9.92 -6.92 -26.36
C GLU A 62 11.27 -7.47 -25.87
N ALA A 63 12.36 -6.72 -26.04
CA ALA A 63 13.69 -7.10 -25.55
C ALA A 63 13.71 -7.24 -24.03
N ILE A 64 13.06 -6.32 -23.29
CA ILE A 64 12.92 -6.40 -21.83
C ILE A 64 12.21 -7.71 -21.44
N ALA A 65 11.08 -8.01 -22.06
CA ALA A 65 10.34 -9.24 -21.78
C ALA A 65 11.18 -10.51 -22.10
N GLN A 66 11.84 -10.54 -23.25
CA GLN A 66 12.68 -11.68 -23.67
C GLN A 66 13.88 -11.89 -22.75
N GLU A 67 14.54 -10.81 -22.30
CA GLU A 67 15.67 -10.91 -21.35
C GLU A 67 15.20 -11.49 -20.01
N VAL A 68 14.06 -11.02 -19.48
CA VAL A 68 13.48 -11.53 -18.22
C VAL A 68 13.09 -13.01 -18.36
N ASP A 69 12.37 -13.35 -19.42
CA ASP A 69 11.93 -14.73 -19.65
C ASP A 69 13.11 -15.70 -19.83
N SER A 70 14.17 -15.25 -20.51
CA SER A 70 15.36 -16.08 -20.79
C SER A 70 16.08 -16.57 -19.53
N ILE A 71 15.93 -15.85 -18.41
CA ILE A 71 16.53 -16.18 -17.10
C ILE A 71 15.50 -16.71 -16.09
N GLY A 72 14.24 -16.91 -16.50
CA GLY A 72 13.15 -17.27 -15.59
C GLY A 72 12.91 -16.23 -14.51
N GLY A 73 13.15 -14.94 -14.81
CA GLY A 73 12.96 -13.82 -13.91
C GLY A 73 11.49 -13.50 -13.68
N GLN A 74 11.20 -12.91 -12.54
CA GLN A 74 9.87 -12.37 -12.22
C GLN A 74 10.02 -10.87 -12.00
N LEU A 75 9.73 -10.08 -13.03
CA LEU A 75 9.79 -8.62 -13.02
C LEU A 75 8.39 -8.06 -12.79
N ASP A 76 8.26 -7.11 -11.86
CA ASP A 76 6.99 -6.49 -11.51
C ASP A 76 7.20 -5.08 -10.96
N ALA A 77 6.12 -4.28 -10.90
CA ALA A 77 6.12 -2.95 -10.35
C ALA A 77 4.77 -2.60 -9.72
N PHE A 78 4.76 -1.56 -8.92
CA PHE A 78 3.52 -0.96 -8.43
C PHE A 78 3.74 0.50 -8.01
N THR A 79 2.68 1.27 -8.13
CA THR A 79 2.57 2.62 -7.56
C THR A 79 1.63 2.60 -6.35
N SER A 80 2.11 3.15 -5.24
CA SER A 80 1.28 3.38 -4.05
C SER A 80 1.12 4.88 -3.77
N LYS A 81 0.47 5.22 -2.67
CA LYS A 81 0.26 6.62 -2.28
C LYS A 81 1.57 7.36 -2.01
N GLU A 82 2.55 6.72 -1.34
CA GLU A 82 3.76 7.39 -0.86
C GLU A 82 5.06 6.95 -1.56
N TYR A 83 5.03 5.86 -2.29
CA TYR A 83 6.21 5.33 -3.00
C TYR A 83 5.80 4.45 -4.17
N ALA A 84 6.72 4.28 -5.12
CA ALA A 84 6.62 3.28 -6.17
C ALA A 84 7.75 2.26 -6.03
N GLY A 85 7.51 1.03 -6.48
CA GLY A 85 8.48 -0.05 -6.40
C GLY A 85 8.62 -0.78 -7.73
N TYR A 86 9.85 -0.99 -8.16
CA TYR A 86 10.23 -1.75 -9.35
C TYR A 86 11.15 -2.87 -8.92
N TYR A 87 10.78 -4.12 -9.09
CA TYR A 87 11.55 -5.21 -8.53
C TYR A 87 11.56 -6.45 -9.42
N ILE A 88 12.64 -7.22 -9.28
CA ILE A 88 12.82 -8.48 -9.98
C ILE A 88 13.32 -9.56 -9.02
N LYS A 89 12.82 -10.78 -9.21
CA LYS A 89 13.33 -11.97 -8.54
C LYS A 89 13.99 -12.89 -9.59
N VAL A 90 15.23 -13.27 -9.33
CA VAL A 90 16.04 -14.09 -10.23
C VAL A 90 16.85 -15.14 -9.46
N LEU A 91 17.50 -16.06 -10.18
CA LEU A 91 18.58 -16.86 -9.60
C LEU A 91 19.79 -15.96 -9.28
N ASP A 92 20.57 -16.33 -8.28
CA ASP A 92 21.72 -15.56 -7.77
C ASP A 92 22.77 -15.26 -8.85
N GLU A 93 22.97 -16.13 -9.83
CA GLU A 93 23.90 -15.94 -10.96
C GLU A 93 23.46 -14.82 -11.91
N HIS A 94 22.18 -14.48 -11.97
CA HIS A 94 21.62 -13.44 -12.84
C HIS A 94 21.51 -12.06 -12.16
N LEU A 95 22.01 -11.90 -10.92
CA LEU A 95 21.97 -10.63 -10.20
C LEU A 95 22.57 -9.45 -11.00
N PRO A 96 23.71 -9.57 -11.71
CA PRO A 96 24.24 -8.46 -12.51
C PRO A 96 23.29 -7.99 -13.61
N LEU A 97 22.60 -8.91 -14.31
CA LEU A 97 21.60 -8.58 -15.32
C LEU A 97 20.37 -7.92 -14.69
N ALA A 98 19.94 -8.41 -13.53
CA ALA A 98 18.79 -7.83 -12.80
C ALA A 98 19.07 -6.36 -12.40
N VAL A 99 20.27 -6.05 -11.93
CA VAL A 99 20.70 -4.67 -11.60
C VAL A 99 20.72 -3.79 -12.85
N ASP A 100 21.28 -4.29 -13.96
CA ASP A 100 21.35 -3.54 -15.20
C ASP A 100 19.97 -3.26 -15.77
N LEU A 101 19.09 -4.27 -15.80
CA LEU A 101 17.74 -4.15 -16.31
C LEU A 101 16.90 -3.15 -15.48
N LEU A 102 16.84 -3.32 -14.15
CA LEU A 102 16.10 -2.39 -13.28
C LEU A 102 16.67 -0.97 -13.38
N GLY A 103 18.00 -0.85 -13.39
CA GLY A 103 18.65 0.44 -13.55
C GLY A 103 18.31 1.08 -14.89
N ASP A 104 18.25 0.31 -15.99
CA ASP A 104 17.86 0.83 -17.32
C ASP A 104 16.42 1.33 -17.33
N LEU A 105 15.50 0.57 -16.77
CA LEU A 105 14.08 0.94 -16.67
C LEU A 105 13.90 2.28 -15.93
N VAL A 106 14.49 2.44 -14.75
CA VAL A 106 14.25 3.59 -13.88
C VAL A 106 15.14 4.81 -14.17
N THR A 107 16.11 4.70 -15.10
CA THR A 107 17.01 5.84 -15.43
C THR A 107 16.94 6.29 -16.87
N SER A 108 16.45 5.45 -17.79
CA SER A 108 16.59 5.71 -19.23
C SER A 108 15.33 5.39 -20.06
N PRO A 109 14.10 5.63 -19.55
CA PRO A 109 12.88 5.31 -20.29
C PRO A 109 12.78 6.12 -21.59
N ALA A 110 12.23 5.51 -22.64
CA ALA A 110 12.14 6.13 -23.97
C ALA A 110 11.06 7.21 -24.07
N PHE A 111 9.93 7.08 -23.36
CA PHE A 111 8.76 7.96 -23.45
C PHE A 111 8.37 8.26 -24.91
N ALA A 112 8.27 7.22 -25.75
CA ALA A 112 7.88 7.38 -27.13
C ALA A 112 6.40 7.79 -27.23
N THR A 113 6.09 8.79 -28.04
CA THR A 113 4.73 9.35 -28.15
C THR A 113 3.70 8.30 -28.56
N ALA A 114 4.05 7.38 -29.44
CA ALA A 114 3.14 6.31 -29.88
C ALA A 114 2.78 5.34 -28.74
N ASP A 115 3.72 5.11 -27.80
CA ASP A 115 3.47 4.26 -26.64
C ASP A 115 2.63 5.01 -25.60
N ILE A 116 2.88 6.30 -25.39
CA ILE A 116 2.06 7.15 -24.52
C ILE A 116 0.60 7.11 -24.95
N GLU A 117 0.31 7.31 -26.22
CA GLU A 117 -1.06 7.29 -26.75
C GLU A 117 -1.73 5.90 -26.68
N ARG A 118 -0.93 4.85 -26.67
CA ARG A 118 -1.41 3.47 -26.42
C ARG A 118 -1.73 3.25 -24.97
N GLU A 119 -0.81 3.64 -24.06
CA GLU A 119 -0.96 3.43 -22.62
C GLU A 119 -2.06 4.29 -22.02
N LYS A 120 -2.33 5.49 -22.54
CA LYS A 120 -3.54 6.24 -22.16
C LYS A 120 -4.79 5.38 -22.25
N LYS A 121 -4.96 4.65 -23.36
CA LYS A 121 -6.14 3.79 -23.55
C LYS A 121 -6.16 2.63 -22.57
N VAL A 122 -4.99 2.05 -22.25
CA VAL A 122 -4.89 0.96 -21.28
C VAL A 122 -5.29 1.48 -19.88
N ILE A 123 -4.74 2.61 -19.44
CA ILE A 123 -5.05 3.19 -18.13
C ILE A 123 -6.52 3.61 -18.04
N LEU A 124 -7.12 4.14 -19.12
CA LEU A 124 -8.55 4.45 -19.15
C LEU A 124 -9.41 3.19 -19.02
N GLU A 125 -8.99 2.05 -19.57
CA GLU A 125 -9.68 0.77 -19.35
C GLU A 125 -9.47 0.26 -17.91
N GLU A 126 -8.31 0.47 -17.30
CA GLU A 126 -8.09 0.11 -15.88
C GLU A 126 -8.97 0.94 -14.94
N ILE A 127 -9.16 2.25 -15.22
CA ILE A 127 -10.11 3.07 -14.47
C ILE A 127 -11.54 2.51 -14.57
N LYS A 128 -11.95 2.03 -15.74
CA LYS A 128 -13.25 1.37 -15.90
C LYS A 128 -13.32 0.04 -15.14
N MET A 129 -12.21 -0.73 -15.13
CA MET A 129 -12.16 -1.97 -14.35
C MET A 129 -12.39 -1.71 -12.86
N VAL A 130 -11.81 -0.63 -12.29
CA VAL A 130 -12.08 -0.25 -10.89
C VAL A 130 -13.55 0.12 -10.71
N GLU A 131 -14.15 0.90 -11.63
CA GLU A 131 -15.60 1.17 -11.60
C GLU A 131 -16.45 -0.10 -11.65
N ASP A 132 -15.99 -1.14 -12.36
CA ASP A 132 -16.71 -2.40 -12.52
C ASP A 132 -16.34 -3.45 -11.45
N THR A 133 -15.43 -3.13 -10.53
CA THR A 133 -15.00 -3.97 -9.40
C THR A 133 -15.49 -3.34 -8.08
N PRO A 134 -16.69 -3.72 -7.60
CA PRO A 134 -17.36 -2.99 -6.53
C PRO A 134 -16.62 -2.98 -5.18
N ASP A 135 -15.87 -4.03 -4.88
CA ASP A 135 -15.04 -4.12 -3.68
C ASP A 135 -13.86 -3.14 -3.71
N ASP A 136 -13.21 -2.93 -4.86
CA ASP A 136 -12.18 -1.91 -5.02
C ASP A 136 -12.81 -0.51 -5.02
N LEU A 137 -13.90 -0.33 -5.77
CA LEU A 137 -14.60 0.94 -5.91
C LEU A 137 -15.07 1.51 -4.57
N VAL A 138 -15.63 0.69 -3.67
CA VAL A 138 -16.12 1.17 -2.38
C VAL A 138 -14.98 1.71 -1.52
N HIS A 139 -13.80 1.09 -1.56
CA HIS A 139 -12.61 1.57 -0.85
C HIS A 139 -12.08 2.87 -1.43
N GLU A 140 -12.09 3.00 -2.74
CA GLU A 140 -11.65 4.22 -3.41
C GLU A 140 -12.59 5.39 -3.11
N LEU A 141 -13.89 5.22 -3.27
CA LEU A 141 -14.92 6.22 -2.93
C LEU A 141 -14.86 6.61 -1.45
N PHE A 142 -14.67 5.63 -0.56
CA PHE A 142 -14.50 5.88 0.86
C PHE A 142 -13.30 6.77 1.12
N THR A 143 -12.15 6.46 0.56
CA THR A 143 -10.90 7.21 0.79
C THR A 143 -10.99 8.62 0.21
N GLN A 144 -11.57 8.77 -0.99
CA GLN A 144 -11.82 10.07 -1.63
C GLN A 144 -12.72 10.96 -0.76
N ARG A 145 -13.80 10.41 -0.21
CA ARG A 145 -14.74 11.15 0.64
C ARG A 145 -14.17 11.48 2.01
N TYR A 146 -13.42 10.52 2.60
CA TYR A 146 -12.85 10.63 3.94
C TYR A 146 -11.72 11.66 4.01
N TRP A 147 -10.89 11.71 2.97
CA TRP A 147 -9.79 12.68 2.82
C TRP A 147 -10.05 13.63 1.64
N ASP A 148 -11.25 14.25 1.68
CA ASP A 148 -11.66 15.20 0.65
C ASP A 148 -10.59 16.28 0.40
N ARG A 149 -10.29 16.54 -0.88
CA ARG A 149 -9.28 17.50 -1.36
C ARG A 149 -7.84 17.24 -0.89
N HIS A 150 -7.56 16.10 -0.26
CA HIS A 150 -6.20 15.76 0.13
C HIS A 150 -5.61 14.72 -0.86
N PRO A 151 -4.30 14.83 -1.20
CA PRO A 151 -3.68 13.89 -2.15
C PRO A 151 -3.81 12.40 -1.77
N LEU A 152 -3.82 12.05 -0.50
CA LEU A 152 -4.07 10.67 -0.05
C LEU A 152 -5.47 10.16 -0.40
N GLY A 153 -6.45 11.05 -0.58
CA GLY A 153 -7.80 10.69 -1.01
C GLY A 153 -7.92 10.43 -2.52
N ARG A 154 -7.04 10.98 -3.36
CA ARG A 154 -7.13 10.85 -4.81
C ARG A 154 -6.88 9.42 -5.30
N PRO A 155 -7.52 8.95 -6.39
CA PRO A 155 -7.20 7.68 -7.03
C PRO A 155 -5.73 7.62 -7.47
N ILE A 156 -5.11 6.44 -7.36
CA ILE A 156 -3.74 6.23 -7.87
C ILE A 156 -3.71 6.29 -9.39
N LEU A 157 -4.76 5.79 -10.03
CA LEU A 157 -4.90 5.80 -11.50
C LEU A 157 -5.18 7.21 -12.07
N GLY A 158 -5.49 8.19 -11.22
CA GLY A 158 -6.00 9.48 -11.64
C GLY A 158 -7.49 9.43 -12.05
N THR A 159 -7.92 10.37 -12.87
CA THR A 159 -9.25 10.41 -13.46
C THR A 159 -9.15 10.36 -14.99
N PRO A 160 -10.24 10.04 -15.72
CA PRO A 160 -10.20 10.09 -17.19
C PRO A 160 -9.68 11.43 -17.71
N ASP A 161 -10.17 12.55 -17.15
CA ASP A 161 -9.78 13.89 -17.57
C ASP A 161 -8.29 14.17 -17.33
N THR A 162 -7.74 13.79 -16.17
CA THR A 162 -6.32 14.01 -15.87
C THR A 162 -5.43 13.12 -16.74
N VAL A 163 -5.78 11.85 -16.94
CA VAL A 163 -4.99 10.91 -17.76
C VAL A 163 -5.00 11.33 -19.23
N GLU A 164 -6.14 11.78 -19.78
CA GLU A 164 -6.22 12.28 -21.15
C GLU A 164 -5.38 13.53 -21.38
N ALA A 165 -5.24 14.39 -20.37
CA ALA A 165 -4.47 15.64 -20.44
C ALA A 165 -2.95 15.42 -20.38
N LEU A 166 -2.46 14.26 -19.88
CA LEU A 166 -1.02 13.99 -19.79
C LEU A 166 -0.40 13.85 -21.18
N ASP A 167 0.70 14.53 -21.41
CA ASP A 167 1.49 14.46 -22.64
C ASP A 167 2.95 14.06 -22.38
N ALA A 168 3.71 13.86 -23.46
CA ALA A 168 5.11 13.44 -23.36
C ALA A 168 6.01 14.48 -22.65
N GLY A 169 5.69 15.76 -22.73
CA GLY A 169 6.40 16.82 -22.02
C GLY A 169 6.20 16.70 -20.52
N THR A 170 4.93 16.67 -20.10
CA THR A 170 4.51 16.53 -18.70
C THR A 170 5.09 15.27 -18.04
N LEU A 171 5.06 14.12 -18.74
CA LEU A 171 5.63 12.86 -18.24
C LEU A 171 7.15 12.94 -18.03
N ARG A 172 7.88 13.54 -19.01
CA ARG A 172 9.34 13.73 -18.90
C ARG A 172 9.72 14.71 -17.81
N ASP A 173 8.98 15.80 -17.65
CA ASP A 173 9.22 16.80 -16.61
C ASP A 173 9.01 16.20 -15.22
N TYR A 174 7.92 15.46 -15.03
CA TYR A 174 7.68 14.71 -13.77
C TYR A 174 8.79 13.70 -13.51
N PHE A 175 9.17 12.91 -14.51
CA PHE A 175 10.24 11.93 -14.39
C PHE A 175 11.55 12.59 -13.97
N ALA A 176 11.97 13.67 -14.65
CA ALA A 176 13.20 14.38 -14.34
C ALA A 176 13.19 14.98 -12.93
N GLY A 177 12.05 15.45 -12.43
CA GLY A 177 11.91 16.03 -11.09
C GLY A 177 11.84 15.00 -9.96
N ALA A 178 11.28 13.81 -10.24
CA ALA A 178 11.02 12.79 -9.23
C ALA A 178 12.10 11.70 -9.15
N TYR A 179 12.65 11.26 -10.30
CA TYR A 179 13.57 10.12 -10.40
C TYR A 179 15.03 10.57 -10.22
N VAL A 180 15.36 10.96 -9.01
CA VAL A 180 16.66 11.47 -8.59
C VAL A 180 17.27 10.58 -7.51
N ALA A 181 18.60 10.55 -7.40
CA ALA A 181 19.31 9.64 -6.52
C ALA A 181 18.87 9.68 -5.04
N PRO A 182 18.60 10.82 -4.40
CA PRO A 182 18.10 10.86 -3.03
C PRO A 182 16.70 10.29 -2.85
N SER A 183 15.91 10.22 -3.93
CA SER A 183 14.57 9.61 -3.92
C SER A 183 14.62 8.09 -4.09
N PHE A 184 15.77 7.52 -4.47
CA PHE A 184 15.91 6.09 -4.67
C PHE A 184 16.42 5.36 -3.42
N ILE A 185 15.80 4.22 -3.17
CA ILE A 185 16.27 3.19 -2.26
C ILE A 185 16.42 1.92 -3.09
N VAL A 186 17.59 1.31 -3.09
CA VAL A 186 17.79 -0.03 -3.66
C VAL A 186 17.85 -1.03 -2.51
N THR A 187 17.01 -2.05 -2.56
CA THR A 187 17.04 -3.12 -1.57
C THR A 187 17.18 -4.47 -2.23
N ALA A 188 17.91 -5.38 -1.60
CA ALA A 188 18.03 -6.75 -2.08
C ALA A 188 18.12 -7.75 -0.93
N ALA A 189 17.49 -8.92 -1.12
CA ALA A 189 17.59 -10.04 -0.19
C ALA A 189 17.75 -11.36 -0.95
N GLY A 190 18.61 -12.23 -0.46
CA GLY A 190 18.89 -13.52 -1.09
C GLY A 190 20.37 -13.92 -1.03
N ASN A 191 20.76 -14.81 -1.92
CA ASN A 191 22.16 -15.24 -2.03
C ASN A 191 22.98 -14.18 -2.77
N LEU A 192 23.50 -13.21 -2.05
CA LEU A 192 24.23 -12.07 -2.60
C LEU A 192 25.43 -11.68 -1.71
N ASP A 193 26.41 -11.04 -2.32
CA ASP A 193 27.47 -10.29 -1.64
C ASP A 193 27.18 -8.79 -1.73
N HIS A 194 27.16 -8.13 -0.57
CA HIS A 194 26.83 -6.70 -0.47
C HIS A 194 27.78 -5.81 -1.29
N ARG A 195 29.08 -6.07 -1.20
CA ARG A 195 30.09 -5.22 -1.87
C ARG A 195 29.96 -5.32 -3.38
N ARG A 196 29.80 -6.55 -3.89
CA ARG A 196 29.57 -6.77 -5.32
C ARG A 196 28.30 -6.06 -5.81
N LEU A 197 27.20 -6.17 -5.05
CA LEU A 197 25.95 -5.48 -5.41
C LEU A 197 26.12 -3.97 -5.36
N ARG A 198 26.76 -3.43 -4.31
CA ARG A 198 27.06 -1.99 -4.21
C ARG A 198 27.81 -1.48 -5.44
N ASP A 199 28.84 -2.18 -5.88
CA ASP A 199 29.66 -1.76 -7.03
C ASP A 199 28.83 -1.76 -8.33
N LEU A 200 27.96 -2.75 -8.53
CA LEU A 200 27.01 -2.80 -9.66
C LEU A 200 26.01 -1.63 -9.61
N VAL A 201 25.39 -1.38 -8.46
CA VAL A 201 24.43 -0.29 -8.26
C VAL A 201 25.13 1.07 -8.44
N ALA A 202 26.30 1.28 -7.83
CA ALA A 202 27.05 2.52 -7.96
C ALA A 202 27.39 2.84 -9.42
N ALA A 203 27.83 1.83 -10.18
CA ALA A 203 28.13 2.00 -11.60
C ALA A 203 26.88 2.30 -12.44
N ARG A 204 25.77 1.60 -12.19
CA ARG A 204 24.54 1.74 -12.99
C ARG A 204 23.78 3.04 -12.73
N PHE A 205 23.84 3.54 -11.50
CA PHE A 205 23.14 4.77 -11.08
C PHE A 205 24.06 6.02 -11.04
N ALA A 206 25.29 5.93 -11.51
CA ALA A 206 26.29 7.00 -11.43
C ALA A 206 25.84 8.32 -12.10
N THR A 207 25.00 8.25 -13.11
CA THR A 207 24.53 9.42 -13.89
C THR A 207 23.18 9.97 -13.41
N VAL A 208 22.57 9.35 -12.40
CA VAL A 208 21.28 9.83 -11.87
C VAL A 208 21.48 11.18 -11.17
N PRO A 209 20.63 12.18 -11.45
CA PRO A 209 20.75 13.49 -10.82
C PRO A 209 20.68 13.43 -9.29
N ALA A 210 21.51 14.23 -8.61
CA ALA A 210 21.55 14.30 -7.16
C ALA A 210 20.52 15.28 -6.56
N VAL A 211 19.83 16.05 -7.39
CA VAL A 211 18.87 17.08 -6.97
C VAL A 211 17.61 16.95 -7.81
N GLY A 212 16.47 16.94 -7.15
CA GLY A 212 15.15 16.92 -7.77
C GLY A 212 14.23 18.00 -7.21
N GLU A 213 12.98 17.98 -7.63
CA GLU A 213 11.99 18.91 -7.14
C GLU A 213 11.61 18.59 -5.68
N PRO A 214 11.56 19.58 -4.78
CA PRO A 214 11.06 19.39 -3.43
C PRO A 214 9.55 19.14 -3.45
N TYR A 215 9.07 18.38 -2.46
CA TYR A 215 7.64 18.23 -2.21
C TYR A 215 7.35 18.43 -0.72
N VAL A 216 6.12 18.83 -0.42
CA VAL A 216 5.65 19.08 0.94
C VAL A 216 4.52 18.09 1.24
N GLU A 217 4.64 17.40 2.35
CA GLU A 217 3.57 16.57 2.89
C GLU A 217 2.88 17.30 4.05
N SER A 218 1.59 17.11 4.13
CA SER A 218 0.79 17.56 5.27
C SER A 218 -0.21 16.47 5.64
N PRO A 219 -0.56 16.31 6.92
CA PRO A 219 -1.54 15.32 7.31
C PRO A 219 -2.94 15.69 6.78
N PRO A 220 -3.74 14.71 6.34
CA PRO A 220 -5.12 14.96 5.91
C PRO A 220 -6.01 15.33 7.09
N THR A 221 -7.06 16.09 6.81
CA THR A 221 -8.15 16.30 7.75
C THR A 221 -9.27 15.31 7.43
N PRO A 222 -9.63 14.41 8.36
CA PRO A 222 -10.75 13.49 8.16
C PRO A 222 -12.08 14.22 7.98
N THR A 223 -12.92 13.72 7.08
CA THR A 223 -14.28 14.21 6.84
C THR A 223 -15.26 13.08 7.17
N PRO A 224 -15.75 12.99 8.43
CA PRO A 224 -16.76 12.00 8.81
C PRO A 224 -18.06 12.17 8.02
N GLY A 225 -18.87 11.13 7.99
CA GLY A 225 -20.17 11.15 7.33
C GLY A 225 -20.43 9.92 6.47
N LEU A 226 -21.55 9.91 5.80
CA LEU A 226 -22.03 8.78 5.01
C LEU A 226 -22.13 9.19 3.53
N LEU A 227 -21.61 8.31 2.65
CA LEU A 227 -21.81 8.36 1.21
C LEU A 227 -22.59 7.13 0.79
N LEU A 228 -23.73 7.34 0.13
CA LEU A 228 -24.53 6.30 -0.48
C LEU A 228 -24.50 6.49 -1.99
N ARG A 229 -24.19 5.42 -2.73
CA ARG A 229 -24.15 5.45 -4.20
C ARG A 229 -24.92 4.25 -4.74
N SER A 230 -26.04 4.53 -5.43
CA SER A 230 -26.76 3.48 -6.15
C SER A 230 -25.95 2.98 -7.33
N LYS A 231 -25.86 1.67 -7.44
CA LYS A 231 -25.28 0.96 -8.57
C LYS A 231 -25.97 -0.39 -8.68
N ASP A 232 -26.31 -0.81 -9.88
CA ASP A 232 -26.92 -2.12 -10.17
C ASP A 232 -25.88 -3.22 -9.91
N LEU A 233 -25.96 -3.87 -8.76
CA LEU A 233 -25.04 -4.88 -8.26
C LEU A 233 -25.80 -6.00 -7.56
N GLU A 234 -25.33 -7.24 -7.68
CA GLU A 234 -25.90 -8.39 -6.96
C GLU A 234 -25.73 -8.30 -5.44
N GLN A 235 -24.71 -7.60 -4.96
CA GLN A 235 -24.44 -7.37 -3.54
C GLN A 235 -24.20 -5.90 -3.27
N SER A 236 -24.51 -5.47 -2.06
CA SER A 236 -24.09 -4.18 -1.54
C SER A 236 -22.71 -4.30 -0.87
N HIS A 237 -21.87 -3.30 -1.11
CA HIS A 237 -20.53 -3.21 -0.57
C HIS A 237 -20.46 -2.05 0.42
N VAL A 238 -20.06 -2.36 1.64
CA VAL A 238 -19.98 -1.42 2.76
C VAL A 238 -18.53 -1.22 3.14
N CYS A 239 -18.09 0.04 3.21
CA CYS A 239 -16.81 0.41 3.80
C CYS A 239 -17.07 1.43 4.92
N LEU A 240 -16.74 1.07 6.15
CA LEU A 240 -16.78 1.96 7.33
C LEU A 240 -15.37 2.20 7.82
N GLY A 241 -15.06 3.38 8.35
CA GLY A 241 -13.73 3.61 8.87
C GLY A 241 -13.56 4.87 9.68
N THR A 242 -12.41 4.97 10.30
CA THR A 242 -11.99 6.10 11.13
C THR A 242 -10.51 6.35 10.99
N GLN A 243 -10.05 7.51 11.44
CA GLN A 243 -8.63 7.83 11.52
C GLN A 243 -7.89 6.79 12.37
N ALA A 244 -6.70 6.39 11.90
CA ALA A 244 -5.76 5.57 12.64
C ALA A 244 -4.42 6.31 12.79
N TYR A 245 -3.43 5.61 13.33
CA TYR A 245 -2.10 6.17 13.57
C TYR A 245 -1.23 6.18 12.33
N ALA A 246 -0.32 7.15 12.27
CA ALA A 246 0.78 7.18 11.32
C ALA A 246 1.76 6.01 11.54
N GLN A 247 2.52 5.66 10.49
CA GLN A 247 3.45 4.53 10.49
C GLN A 247 4.51 4.58 11.62
N MET A 248 4.96 5.78 12.00
CA MET A 248 5.95 5.97 13.06
C MET A 248 5.34 6.11 14.46
N HIS A 249 4.03 6.04 14.60
CA HIS A 249 3.38 6.23 15.90
C HIS A 249 3.81 5.15 16.90
N ARG A 250 4.00 5.53 18.16
CA ARG A 250 4.43 4.61 19.24
C ARG A 250 3.47 3.44 19.46
N ASP A 251 2.17 3.66 19.26
CA ASP A 251 1.10 2.67 19.45
C ASP A 251 0.78 1.85 18.17
N ARG A 252 1.64 1.90 17.13
CA ARG A 252 1.38 1.16 15.89
C ARG A 252 1.20 -0.34 16.10
N PHE A 253 1.98 -0.95 16.98
CA PHE A 253 1.84 -2.39 17.26
C PHE A 253 0.55 -2.71 17.99
N THR A 254 0.11 -1.81 18.90
CA THR A 254 -1.19 -1.93 19.56
C THR A 254 -2.33 -1.83 18.53
N ALA A 255 -2.21 -0.91 17.55
CA ALA A 255 -3.19 -0.80 16.46
C ALA A 255 -3.21 -2.05 15.55
N TYR A 256 -2.07 -2.69 15.26
CA TYR A 256 -2.04 -3.97 14.54
C TYR A 256 -2.75 -5.08 15.33
N VAL A 257 -2.50 -5.18 16.64
CA VAL A 257 -3.18 -6.16 17.50
C VAL A 257 -4.68 -5.88 17.54
N LEU A 258 -5.09 -4.62 17.72
CA LEU A 258 -6.50 -4.20 17.69
C LEU A 258 -7.18 -4.59 16.37
N ASN A 259 -6.56 -4.28 15.23
CA ASN A 259 -7.07 -4.66 13.91
C ASN A 259 -7.22 -6.17 13.74
N THR A 260 -6.26 -6.95 14.24
CA THR A 260 -6.32 -8.42 14.19
C THR A 260 -7.50 -8.97 15.00
N ILE A 261 -7.78 -8.38 16.15
CA ILE A 261 -8.93 -8.72 16.99
C ILE A 261 -10.24 -8.33 16.30
N LEU A 262 -10.29 -7.13 15.71
CA LEU A 262 -11.49 -6.58 15.08
C LEU A 262 -11.91 -7.39 13.85
N GLY A 263 -11.05 -7.47 12.83
CA GLY A 263 -11.40 -8.07 11.53
C GLY A 263 -10.22 -8.66 10.75
N GLY A 264 -9.01 -8.74 11.32
CA GLY A 264 -7.79 -9.17 10.62
C GLY A 264 -7.57 -10.68 10.57
N SER A 265 -8.53 -11.52 10.99
CA SER A 265 -8.41 -12.98 10.98
C SER A 265 -9.77 -13.67 10.95
N MET A 266 -9.80 -14.97 10.62
CA MET A 266 -11.03 -15.78 10.69
C MET A 266 -11.58 -15.91 12.12
N SER A 267 -10.78 -15.72 13.14
CA SER A 267 -11.21 -15.73 14.54
C SER A 267 -11.51 -14.34 15.11
N SER A 268 -11.48 -13.31 14.27
CA SER A 268 -11.79 -11.93 14.64
C SER A 268 -13.27 -11.74 14.95
N ARG A 269 -13.59 -10.64 15.65
CA ARG A 269 -14.95 -10.35 16.09
C ARG A 269 -15.90 -10.18 14.91
N LEU A 270 -15.54 -9.38 13.91
CA LEU A 270 -16.38 -9.15 12.74
C LEU A 270 -16.63 -10.43 11.95
N PHE A 271 -15.58 -11.21 11.69
CA PHE A 271 -15.72 -12.47 10.95
C PHE A 271 -16.64 -13.46 11.69
N GLN A 272 -16.42 -13.66 12.99
CA GLN A 272 -17.24 -14.56 13.79
C GLN A 272 -18.68 -14.07 13.96
N ASN A 273 -18.87 -12.76 14.15
CA ASN A 273 -20.20 -12.22 14.48
C ASN A 273 -21.09 -12.01 13.25
N ILE A 274 -20.52 -11.55 12.14
CA ILE A 274 -21.27 -11.18 10.93
C ILE A 274 -21.35 -12.39 9.97
N ARG A 275 -20.22 -13.07 9.72
CA ARG A 275 -20.16 -14.17 8.76
C ARG A 275 -20.54 -15.51 9.38
N GLU A 276 -19.83 -15.98 10.42
CA GLU A 276 -19.98 -17.35 10.91
C GLU A 276 -21.29 -17.57 11.67
N ARG A 277 -21.64 -16.66 12.57
CA ARG A 277 -22.83 -16.85 13.42
C ARG A 277 -24.12 -16.43 12.75
N ARG A 278 -24.10 -15.41 11.89
CA ARG A 278 -25.31 -14.82 11.31
C ARG A 278 -25.43 -15.01 9.81
N GLY A 279 -24.34 -15.32 9.09
CA GLY A 279 -24.38 -15.54 7.65
C GLY A 279 -24.76 -14.28 6.85
N LEU A 280 -24.53 -13.07 7.38
CA LEU A 280 -24.98 -11.81 6.76
C LEU A 280 -24.07 -11.33 5.63
N ALA A 281 -22.79 -11.72 5.65
CA ALA A 281 -21.81 -11.33 4.65
C ALA A 281 -20.88 -12.51 4.34
N TYR A 282 -20.53 -12.68 3.05
CA TYR A 282 -19.52 -13.67 2.67
C TYR A 282 -18.11 -13.18 2.96
N ALA A 283 -17.85 -11.92 2.67
CA ALA A 283 -16.58 -11.26 2.95
C ALA A 283 -16.79 -10.16 3.99
N VAL A 284 -16.03 -10.21 5.09
CA VAL A 284 -15.96 -9.18 6.10
C VAL A 284 -14.56 -9.18 6.72
N PHE A 285 -13.91 -8.03 6.72
CA PHE A 285 -12.58 -7.85 7.30
C PHE A 285 -12.33 -6.39 7.70
N SER A 286 -11.28 -6.17 8.48
CA SER A 286 -10.75 -4.84 8.74
C SER A 286 -9.29 -4.73 8.31
N GLY A 287 -8.90 -3.52 7.91
CA GLY A 287 -7.56 -3.20 7.45
C GLY A 287 -7.03 -1.89 8.05
N LEU A 288 -5.70 -1.80 8.16
CA LEU A 288 -4.98 -0.61 8.55
C LEU A 288 -4.12 -0.14 7.38
N ALA A 289 -4.38 1.06 6.88
CA ALA A 289 -3.48 1.80 6.01
C ALA A 289 -2.74 2.85 6.85
N MET A 290 -1.44 2.71 6.95
CA MET A 290 -0.59 3.64 7.71
C MET A 290 0.37 4.34 6.75
N TYR A 291 0.35 5.67 6.79
CA TYR A 291 1.18 6.56 6.01
C TYR A 291 2.18 7.29 6.91
N ARG A 292 3.03 8.12 6.33
CA ARG A 292 4.06 8.85 7.06
C ARG A 292 3.51 9.70 8.19
N ASP A 293 2.39 10.38 7.97
CA ASP A 293 1.79 11.37 8.86
C ASP A 293 0.30 11.13 9.14
N ALA A 294 -0.29 10.07 8.59
CA ALA A 294 -1.70 9.73 8.75
C ALA A 294 -1.91 8.22 8.83
N GLY A 295 -3.11 7.81 9.19
CA GLY A 295 -3.56 6.43 9.14
C GLY A 295 -5.06 6.32 9.00
N LEU A 296 -5.51 5.18 8.49
CA LEU A 296 -6.88 4.82 8.28
C LEU A 296 -7.12 3.38 8.76
N LEU A 297 -8.12 3.19 9.61
CA LEU A 297 -8.69 1.89 9.90
C LEU A 297 -10.01 1.80 9.16
N SER A 298 -10.15 0.79 8.30
CA SER A 298 -11.38 0.54 7.57
C SER A 298 -11.91 -0.87 7.82
N VAL A 299 -13.22 -1.01 7.76
CA VAL A 299 -13.95 -2.28 7.78
C VAL A 299 -14.70 -2.39 6.47
N TYR A 300 -14.52 -3.51 5.79
CA TYR A 300 -15.26 -3.86 4.58
C TYR A 300 -16.22 -5.01 4.85
N ALA A 301 -17.40 -4.96 4.22
CA ALA A 301 -18.33 -6.09 4.14
C ALA A 301 -19.08 -6.10 2.80
N GLY A 302 -19.17 -7.28 2.16
CA GLY A 302 -20.05 -7.56 1.03
C GLY A 302 -21.27 -8.36 1.48
N CYS A 303 -22.49 -7.83 1.31
CA CYS A 303 -23.71 -8.43 1.81
C CYS A 303 -24.91 -8.19 0.88
N ALA A 304 -26.03 -8.89 1.11
CA ALA A 304 -27.28 -8.58 0.44
C ALA A 304 -27.82 -7.20 0.88
N ALA A 305 -28.50 -6.50 0.00
CA ALA A 305 -28.96 -5.12 0.23
C ALA A 305 -29.81 -4.98 1.51
N GLU A 306 -30.71 -5.95 1.77
CA GLU A 306 -31.53 -5.98 2.98
C GLU A 306 -30.73 -6.12 4.29
N ASN A 307 -29.49 -6.64 4.21
CA ASN A 307 -28.65 -6.87 5.38
C ASN A 307 -27.75 -5.65 5.70
N VAL A 308 -27.65 -4.66 4.82
CA VAL A 308 -26.80 -3.48 5.03
C VAL A 308 -27.04 -2.79 6.38
N PRO A 309 -28.28 -2.50 6.81
CA PRO A 309 -28.51 -1.87 8.11
C PRO A 309 -27.96 -2.69 9.28
N GLN A 310 -28.21 -4.00 9.26
CA GLN A 310 -27.76 -4.89 10.34
C GLN A 310 -26.23 -5.07 10.35
N VAL A 311 -25.60 -5.16 9.19
CA VAL A 311 -24.14 -5.23 9.08
C VAL A 311 -23.48 -3.98 9.63
N VAL A 312 -24.00 -2.79 9.28
CA VAL A 312 -23.51 -1.50 9.80
C VAL A 312 -23.66 -1.45 11.32
N ASP A 313 -24.85 -1.78 11.86
CA ASP A 313 -25.08 -1.78 13.31
C ASP A 313 -24.11 -2.71 14.05
N LEU A 314 -23.87 -3.91 13.52
CA LEU A 314 -22.92 -4.88 14.12
C LEU A 314 -21.47 -4.40 14.07
N VAL A 315 -21.05 -3.73 13.00
CA VAL A 315 -19.71 -3.13 12.94
C VAL A 315 -19.56 -2.06 14.00
N VAL A 316 -20.54 -1.15 14.10
CA VAL A 316 -20.55 -0.07 15.09
C VAL A 316 -20.58 -0.63 16.53
N GLU A 317 -21.37 -1.69 16.77
CA GLU A 317 -21.43 -2.39 18.05
C GLU A 317 -20.05 -2.98 18.45
N GLU A 318 -19.34 -3.63 17.51
CA GLU A 318 -18.01 -4.19 17.78
C GLU A 318 -16.97 -3.11 18.05
N LEU A 319 -17.00 -2.01 17.32
CA LEU A 319 -16.12 -0.86 17.57
C LEU A 319 -16.40 -0.26 18.96
N GLY A 320 -17.67 -0.02 19.29
CA GLY A 320 -18.11 0.47 20.59
C GLY A 320 -17.75 -0.50 21.73
N GLY A 321 -17.92 -1.80 21.52
CA GLY A 321 -17.55 -2.84 22.47
C GLY A 321 -16.05 -2.88 22.80
N LEU A 322 -15.19 -2.67 21.79
CA LEU A 322 -13.73 -2.54 21.99
C LEU A 322 -13.34 -1.27 22.76
N ALA A 323 -14.09 -0.19 22.57
CA ALA A 323 -13.88 1.05 23.31
C ALA A 323 -14.46 1.03 24.74
N ALA A 324 -15.49 0.21 24.98
CA ALA A 324 -16.17 0.14 26.26
C ALA A 324 -15.44 -0.73 27.31
N SER A 325 -14.75 -1.79 26.89
CA SER A 325 -14.13 -2.74 27.83
C SER A 325 -12.85 -3.38 27.28
N PRO A 326 -11.89 -3.71 28.17
CA PRO A 326 -10.70 -4.46 27.77
C PRO A 326 -11.03 -5.81 27.16
N VAL A 327 -10.22 -6.24 26.19
CA VAL A 327 -10.34 -7.54 25.55
C VAL A 327 -9.91 -8.66 26.52
N PRO A 328 -10.52 -9.87 26.44
CA PRO A 328 -10.09 -11.04 27.21
C PRO A 328 -8.64 -11.44 26.88
N ASP A 329 -7.89 -11.93 27.86
CA ASP A 329 -6.50 -12.39 27.68
C ASP A 329 -6.36 -13.47 26.61
N THR A 330 -7.33 -14.35 26.48
CA THR A 330 -7.34 -15.42 25.46
C THR A 330 -7.46 -14.85 24.04
N GLU A 331 -8.24 -13.79 23.85
CA GLU A 331 -8.41 -13.10 22.59
C GLU A 331 -7.15 -12.31 22.22
N LEU A 332 -6.60 -11.58 23.19
CA LEU A 332 -5.33 -10.87 23.04
C LEU A 332 -4.18 -11.80 22.66
N ARG A 333 -4.02 -12.91 23.36
CA ARG A 333 -3.01 -13.92 23.09
C ARG A 333 -3.09 -14.46 21.66
N ARG A 334 -4.27 -14.86 21.23
CA ARG A 334 -4.52 -15.39 19.89
C ARG A 334 -4.17 -14.36 18.80
N ALA A 335 -4.52 -13.07 18.98
CA ALA A 335 -4.18 -12.02 18.04
C ALA A 335 -2.68 -11.78 17.92
N LYS A 336 -1.96 -11.76 19.05
CA LYS A 336 -0.50 -11.66 19.07
C LYS A 336 0.17 -12.83 18.36
N ASP A 337 -0.25 -14.06 18.69
CA ASP A 337 0.35 -15.27 18.10
C ASP A 337 0.07 -15.33 16.60
N HIS A 338 -1.12 -14.90 16.14
CA HIS A 338 -1.45 -14.76 14.73
C HIS A 338 -0.52 -13.76 14.02
N LEU A 339 -0.34 -12.56 14.57
CA LEU A 339 0.54 -11.53 13.99
C LEU A 339 2.00 -11.99 13.93
N LYS A 340 2.51 -12.57 15.02
CA LYS A 340 3.89 -13.10 15.06
C LYS A 340 4.09 -14.21 14.05
N GLY A 341 3.12 -15.14 13.97
CA GLY A 341 3.15 -16.23 13.00
C GLY A 341 3.18 -15.74 11.56
N ASN A 342 2.28 -14.83 11.19
CA ASN A 342 2.24 -14.25 9.84
C ASN A 342 3.52 -13.50 9.50
N LEU A 343 4.06 -12.71 10.44
CA LEU A 343 5.34 -12.03 10.24
C LEU A 343 6.46 -13.03 9.94
N MET A 344 6.62 -14.04 10.79
CA MET A 344 7.71 -15.02 10.64
C MET A 344 7.61 -15.83 9.35
N LEU A 345 6.41 -16.30 9.00
CA LEU A 345 6.17 -17.04 7.76
C LEU A 345 6.43 -16.16 6.51
N SER A 346 6.06 -14.88 6.55
CA SER A 346 6.34 -13.96 5.44
C SER A 346 7.83 -13.77 5.16
N LEU A 347 8.68 -13.91 6.19
CA LEU A 347 10.13 -13.69 6.10
C LEU A 347 10.92 -14.89 5.50
N GLU A 348 10.26 -15.97 5.13
CA GLU A 348 10.89 -17.05 4.38
C GLU A 348 11.13 -16.67 2.91
N SER A 349 10.39 -15.70 2.38
CA SER A 349 10.51 -15.20 1.00
C SER A 349 11.57 -14.11 0.87
N THR A 350 12.45 -14.24 -0.12
CA THR A 350 13.42 -13.18 -0.48
C THR A 350 12.74 -11.89 -0.89
N SER A 351 11.58 -11.96 -1.59
CA SER A 351 10.81 -10.78 -1.99
C SER A 351 10.22 -10.06 -0.78
N SER A 352 9.66 -10.79 0.18
CA SER A 352 9.12 -10.18 1.40
C SER A 352 10.21 -9.52 2.25
N ARG A 353 11.40 -10.12 2.34
CA ARG A 353 12.54 -9.53 3.04
C ARG A 353 13.03 -8.27 2.34
N MET A 354 13.16 -8.29 1.02
CA MET A 354 13.52 -7.13 0.20
C MET A 354 12.54 -5.97 0.42
N THR A 355 11.23 -6.24 0.36
CA THR A 355 10.18 -5.25 0.61
C THR A 355 10.20 -4.74 2.05
N HIS A 356 10.48 -5.62 3.03
CA HIS A 356 10.64 -5.23 4.43
C HIS A 356 11.80 -4.24 4.61
N LEU A 357 12.97 -4.50 4.00
CA LEU A 357 14.10 -3.57 4.00
C LEU A 357 13.70 -2.20 3.45
N ALA A 358 12.99 -2.18 2.31
CA ALA A 358 12.52 -0.94 1.69
C ALA A 358 11.60 -0.15 2.61
N ARG A 359 10.59 -0.80 3.19
CA ARG A 359 9.65 -0.12 4.10
C ARG A 359 10.33 0.42 5.34
N GLN A 360 11.36 -0.28 5.86
CA GLN A 360 12.18 0.24 6.97
C GLN A 360 12.90 1.54 6.56
N ASP A 361 13.47 1.58 5.35
CA ASP A 361 14.16 2.76 4.85
C ASP A 361 13.24 3.91 4.44
N ILE A 362 12.02 3.62 3.97
CA ILE A 362 11.03 4.63 3.59
C ILE A 362 10.47 5.35 4.81
N TYR A 363 10.15 4.62 5.88
CA TYR A 363 9.37 5.15 6.99
C TYR A 363 10.17 5.42 8.28
N PHE A 364 11.35 4.79 8.45
CA PHE A 364 12.07 4.87 9.72
C PHE A 364 13.52 5.31 9.53
N ASP A 365 14.00 6.12 10.46
CA ASP A 365 15.41 6.55 10.47
C ASP A 365 16.35 5.43 10.94
N ARG A 366 15.80 4.37 11.50
CA ARG A 366 16.53 3.20 11.98
C ARG A 366 15.92 1.90 11.45
N TYR A 367 16.73 0.85 11.50
CA TYR A 367 16.26 -0.52 11.23
C TYR A 367 15.77 -1.18 12.52
N TYR A 368 14.56 -1.72 12.50
CA TYR A 368 14.01 -2.55 13.57
C TYR A 368 14.27 -4.02 13.24
N SER A 369 14.95 -4.74 14.16
CA SER A 369 15.11 -6.19 13.99
C SER A 369 13.78 -6.91 14.17
N PHE A 370 13.72 -8.15 13.66
CA PHE A 370 12.53 -8.98 13.86
C PHE A 370 12.27 -9.26 15.33
N ASP A 371 13.33 -9.48 16.12
CA ASP A 371 13.23 -9.70 17.56
C ASP A 371 12.65 -8.47 18.28
N GLU A 372 13.07 -7.24 17.91
CA GLU A 372 12.48 -6.01 18.44
C GLU A 372 10.99 -5.89 18.04
N THR A 373 10.64 -6.27 16.82
CA THR A 373 9.24 -6.27 16.34
C THR A 373 8.38 -7.29 17.10
N LEU A 374 8.87 -8.51 17.24
CA LEU A 374 8.21 -9.56 18.03
C LEU A 374 8.05 -9.18 19.49
N ALA A 375 9.08 -8.62 20.11
CA ALA A 375 9.04 -8.12 21.49
C ALA A 375 8.02 -6.98 21.64
N SER A 376 7.92 -6.08 20.64
CA SER A 376 6.95 -4.98 20.65
C SER A 376 5.51 -5.48 20.54
N ILE A 377 5.25 -6.50 19.73
CA ILE A 377 3.92 -7.16 19.67
C ILE A 377 3.62 -7.87 21.00
N GLU A 378 4.61 -8.57 21.57
CA GLU A 378 4.42 -9.31 22.83
C GLU A 378 4.16 -8.36 24.01
N ALA A 379 4.74 -7.18 24.01
CA ALA A 379 4.56 -6.18 25.06
C ALA A 379 3.16 -5.55 25.12
N VAL A 380 2.35 -5.64 24.03
CA VAL A 380 0.99 -5.07 24.01
C VAL A 380 0.12 -5.71 25.08
N THR A 381 -0.54 -4.91 25.91
CA THR A 381 -1.47 -5.36 26.95
C THR A 381 -2.94 -5.15 26.56
N ALA A 382 -3.87 -5.81 27.26
CA ALA A 382 -5.31 -5.57 27.08
C ALA A 382 -5.69 -4.11 27.41
N ALA A 383 -5.00 -3.50 28.36
CA ALA A 383 -5.18 -2.08 28.70
C ALA A 383 -4.71 -1.15 27.56
N ASP A 384 -3.63 -1.50 26.85
CA ASP A 384 -3.16 -0.73 25.70
C ASP A 384 -4.16 -0.83 24.55
N VAL A 385 -4.66 -2.04 24.23
CA VAL A 385 -5.69 -2.24 23.21
C VAL A 385 -6.93 -1.43 23.53
N HIS A 386 -7.42 -1.47 24.77
CA HIS A 386 -8.58 -0.69 25.21
C HIS A 386 -8.34 0.82 25.12
N ARG A 387 -7.17 1.30 25.53
CA ARG A 387 -6.79 2.71 25.41
C ARG A 387 -6.79 3.18 23.95
N VAL A 388 -6.18 2.39 23.07
CA VAL A 388 -6.12 2.69 21.62
C VAL A 388 -7.51 2.62 21.01
N ALA A 389 -8.34 1.63 21.35
CA ALA A 389 -9.73 1.55 20.89
C ALA A 389 -10.52 2.81 21.28
N ARG A 390 -10.40 3.29 22.50
CA ARG A 390 -11.04 4.54 22.95
C ARG A 390 -10.51 5.80 22.26
N ASP A 391 -9.26 5.79 21.84
CA ASP A 391 -8.67 6.89 21.10
C ASP A 391 -9.15 6.94 19.65
N LEU A 392 -9.25 5.79 19.00
CA LEU A 392 -9.65 5.69 17.58
C LEU A 392 -11.18 5.70 17.39
N PHE A 393 -11.94 5.06 18.27
CA PHE A 393 -13.39 4.87 18.15
C PHE A 393 -14.12 5.88 19.01
N ARG A 394 -14.21 7.12 18.50
CA ARG A 394 -14.92 8.22 19.16
C ARG A 394 -16.19 8.57 18.39
N ASP A 395 -17.22 9.02 19.11
CA ASP A 395 -18.43 9.50 18.45
C ASP A 395 -18.11 10.65 17.50
N GLY A 396 -18.77 10.65 16.35
CA GLY A 396 -18.58 11.66 15.30
C GLY A 396 -17.29 11.52 14.48
N THR A 397 -16.49 10.44 14.64
CA THR A 397 -15.27 10.22 13.83
C THR A 397 -15.46 9.21 12.71
N LEU A 398 -16.52 8.39 12.77
CA LEU A 398 -16.79 7.38 11.74
C LEU A 398 -17.26 8.01 10.44
N ALA A 399 -16.78 7.45 9.35
CA ALA A 399 -17.30 7.64 8.01
C ALA A 399 -17.76 6.30 7.43
N GLY A 400 -18.67 6.37 6.46
CA GLY A 400 -19.16 5.21 5.73
C GLY A 400 -19.35 5.51 4.26
N THR A 401 -19.13 4.50 3.44
CA THR A 401 -19.52 4.46 2.03
C THR A 401 -20.23 3.15 1.76
N VAL A 402 -21.38 3.22 1.13
CA VAL A 402 -22.16 2.05 0.71
C VAL A 402 -22.48 2.19 -0.77
N ILE A 403 -22.20 1.15 -1.53
CA ILE A 403 -22.60 1.03 -2.93
C ILE A 403 -23.45 -0.22 -3.14
N GLY A 404 -24.47 -0.13 -3.96
CA GLY A 404 -25.37 -1.24 -4.24
C GLY A 404 -26.72 -0.77 -4.79
N GLU A 405 -27.60 -1.70 -5.13
CA GLU A 405 -28.92 -1.40 -5.60
C GLU A 405 -29.80 -0.89 -4.43
N GLY A 406 -30.50 0.26 -4.61
CA GLY A 406 -31.47 0.77 -3.67
C GLY A 406 -30.92 1.18 -2.29
N VAL A 407 -29.63 1.49 -2.20
CA VAL A 407 -28.97 1.81 -0.91
C VAL A 407 -29.25 3.22 -0.40
N GLU A 408 -29.86 4.10 -1.18
CA GLU A 408 -30.08 5.52 -0.81
C GLU A 408 -30.93 5.68 0.45
N ASP A 409 -31.87 4.76 0.70
CA ASP A 409 -32.75 4.76 1.85
C ASP A 409 -32.41 3.65 2.86
N ALA A 410 -31.33 2.87 2.62
CA ALA A 410 -31.01 1.71 3.45
C ALA A 410 -30.53 2.09 4.85
N ILE A 411 -29.75 3.15 4.96
CA ILE A 411 -29.22 3.66 6.23
C ILE A 411 -29.11 5.19 6.21
N ASP A 412 -29.07 5.78 7.38
CA ASP A 412 -28.75 7.19 7.57
C ASP A 412 -27.51 7.37 8.46
N GLY A 413 -26.96 8.58 8.48
CA GLY A 413 -25.76 8.90 9.24
C GLY A 413 -25.87 8.72 10.76
N SER A 414 -27.09 8.59 11.32
CA SER A 414 -27.27 8.38 12.76
C SER A 414 -26.78 7.00 13.22
N ARG A 415 -26.74 6.02 12.32
CA ARG A 415 -26.23 4.67 12.60
C ARG A 415 -24.70 4.62 12.79
N LEU A 416 -23.98 5.64 12.36
CA LEU A 416 -22.51 5.74 12.54
C LEU A 416 -22.11 6.33 13.90
N ARG A 417 -23.04 6.43 14.86
CA ARG A 417 -22.73 6.92 16.20
C ARG A 417 -22.18 5.81 17.09
N LEU A 418 -21.05 6.10 17.69
CA LEU A 418 -20.45 5.26 18.73
C LEU A 418 -21.01 5.69 20.08
N ALA A 419 -21.64 4.76 20.80
CA ALA A 419 -22.24 5.00 22.11
C ALA A 419 -21.20 5.27 23.21
#